data_5a724a911c2f5057e5f31f1890673617
#
_entry.id   5a724a911c2f5057e5f31f1890673617
#
_cell.length_a   1.000
_cell.length_b   1.000
_cell.length_c   1.000
_cell.angle_alpha   90.00
_cell.angle_beta   90.00
_cell.angle_gamma   90.00
#
_symmetry.space_group_name_H-M   'P 1'
#
loop_
_entity.id
_entity.type
_entity.pdbx_description
1 polymer ?
#
loop_
_entity_poly.entity_id
_entity_poly.type
_entity_poly.pdbx_seq_one_letter_code
_entity_poly.pdbx_strand_id
1 'polypeptide(L)'
;KEVVSGVRNKYRALLSMCDHYLGLVLDLMDEYEMWDDTMLIVNTDHGFMLGEHLWWAKGVMPLYNEMARTPLFIWDPRSGVKGERRQSLVQNIDLAPTLLDYFQTDIPKDMQGSALRDVIKTDKPVRKYGIFGLFGSMINITDGRYIYMRGPAKKENQPLAEYTLMPTVMRSRMAPEKLQGMKLRQPFSFTKGCPVLEIPSSEEWGAVASCFRYGDLLFDLENDPEQKHPLDDPDKEAELINAMIRLMKENDAPKEQFCRMGFPVEECVTAEMVLEMRKEKETYDPVSGLEEYQWEEPAKWQFSALKNVASPYMKEEELVKQFKEFCSAGGIRSIDRNVIERFIDTVIPETDRESVRFTMEMAYRLN
;
A
#
# COMPACT_ATOMS: atom_id res chain seq x y z
N LYS A 1 11.12 -12.48 21.41
CA LYS A 1 12.41 -12.45 20.68
C LYS A 1 12.64 -13.73 19.89
N GLU A 2 12.39 -14.94 20.43
CA GLU A 2 12.60 -16.24 19.73
C GLU A 2 11.73 -16.37 18.48
N VAL A 3 10.44 -16.02 18.53
CA VAL A 3 9.52 -16.05 17.37
C VAL A 3 10.03 -15.15 16.25
N VAL A 4 10.43 -13.92 16.58
CA VAL A 4 10.97 -12.95 15.60
C VAL A 4 12.23 -13.51 14.92
N SER A 5 13.17 -14.03 15.71
CA SER A 5 14.38 -14.68 15.17
C SER A 5 14.03 -15.89 14.31
N GLY A 6 13.06 -16.69 14.74
CA GLY A 6 12.57 -17.86 13.98
C GLY A 6 11.99 -17.48 12.62
N VAL A 7 11.15 -16.46 12.55
CA VAL A 7 10.56 -15.97 11.28
C VAL A 7 11.64 -15.43 10.34
N ARG A 8 12.54 -14.59 10.85
CA ARG A 8 13.68 -14.06 10.07
C ARG A 8 14.58 -15.17 9.52
N ASN A 9 14.85 -16.21 10.33
CA ASN A 9 15.66 -17.34 9.89
C ASN A 9 14.95 -18.17 8.80
N LYS A 10 13.64 -18.36 8.91
CA LYS A 10 12.86 -19.02 7.84
C LYS A 10 12.89 -18.22 6.54
N TYR A 11 12.76 -16.91 6.63
CA TYR A 11 12.86 -16.03 5.44
C TYR A 11 14.25 -16.14 4.79
N ARG A 12 15.33 -16.10 5.58
CA ARG A 12 16.70 -16.28 5.09
C ARG A 12 16.90 -17.63 4.41
N ALA A 13 16.32 -18.70 4.98
CA ALA A 13 16.38 -20.04 4.37
C ALA A 13 15.66 -20.07 3.00
N LEU A 14 14.49 -19.43 2.89
CA LEU A 14 13.79 -19.27 1.60
C LEU A 14 14.62 -18.48 0.60
N LEU A 15 15.25 -17.39 1.03
CA LEU A 15 16.12 -16.59 0.16
C LEU A 15 17.32 -17.41 -0.33
N SER A 16 17.97 -18.21 0.54
CA SER A 16 19.06 -19.10 0.14
C SER A 16 18.58 -20.17 -0.86
N MET A 17 17.35 -20.64 -0.72
CA MET A 17 16.76 -21.57 -1.70
C MET A 17 16.55 -20.88 -3.05
N CYS A 18 16.02 -19.65 -3.07
CA CYS A 18 15.87 -18.87 -4.32
C CYS A 18 17.23 -18.61 -4.98
N ASP A 19 18.25 -18.24 -4.21
CA ASP A 19 19.61 -18.04 -4.68
C ASP A 19 20.20 -19.31 -5.33
N HIS A 20 20.01 -20.47 -4.68
CA HIS A 20 20.43 -21.76 -5.24
C HIS A 20 19.76 -22.03 -6.60
N TYR A 21 18.43 -21.87 -6.71
CA TYR A 21 17.72 -22.11 -7.96
C TYR A 21 18.06 -21.08 -9.04
N LEU A 22 18.32 -19.84 -8.69
CA LEU A 22 18.85 -18.86 -9.63
C LEU A 22 20.22 -19.28 -10.14
N GLY A 23 21.11 -19.80 -9.26
CA GLY A 23 22.38 -20.37 -9.65
C GLY A 23 22.24 -21.44 -10.73
N LEU A 24 21.30 -22.39 -10.57
CA LEU A 24 21.03 -23.41 -11.61
C LEU A 24 20.58 -22.82 -12.95
N VAL A 25 19.81 -21.71 -12.93
CA VAL A 25 19.43 -21.01 -14.17
C VAL A 25 20.66 -20.40 -14.83
N LEU A 26 21.55 -19.78 -14.05
CA LEU A 26 22.79 -19.20 -14.57
C LEU A 26 23.73 -20.25 -15.15
N ASP A 27 23.87 -21.42 -14.47
CA ASP A 27 24.65 -22.57 -14.95
C ASP A 27 24.11 -23.08 -16.30
N LEU A 28 22.78 -23.14 -16.48
CA LEU A 28 22.17 -23.49 -17.77
C LEU A 28 22.45 -22.44 -18.86
N MET A 29 22.44 -21.16 -18.51
CA MET A 29 22.78 -20.10 -19.48
C MET A 29 24.25 -20.18 -19.91
N ASP A 30 25.14 -20.60 -19.01
CA ASP A 30 26.54 -20.87 -19.35
C ASP A 30 26.69 -22.14 -20.20
N GLU A 31 26.04 -23.25 -19.84
CA GLU A 31 26.09 -24.52 -20.53
C GLU A 31 25.59 -24.44 -21.97
N TYR A 32 24.49 -23.68 -22.20
CA TYR A 32 23.88 -23.52 -23.51
C TYR A 32 24.30 -22.25 -24.25
N GLU A 33 25.31 -21.54 -23.76
CA GLU A 33 25.88 -20.31 -24.37
C GLU A 33 24.81 -19.23 -24.65
N MET A 34 23.82 -19.06 -23.74
CA MET A 34 22.64 -18.23 -23.96
C MET A 34 22.86 -16.73 -23.76
N TRP A 35 24.03 -16.30 -23.30
CA TRP A 35 24.28 -14.88 -22.95
C TRP A 35 24.24 -13.91 -24.12
N ASP A 36 24.44 -14.36 -25.35
CA ASP A 36 24.50 -13.52 -26.54
C ASP A 36 23.11 -13.26 -27.18
N ASP A 37 22.11 -14.07 -26.88
CA ASP A 37 20.78 -14.00 -27.51
C ASP A 37 19.61 -14.02 -26.53
N THR A 38 19.85 -14.21 -25.25
CA THR A 38 18.81 -14.35 -24.24
C THR A 38 18.87 -13.21 -23.21
N MET A 39 17.73 -12.52 -23.03
CA MET A 39 17.55 -11.55 -21.95
C MET A 39 17.20 -12.28 -20.65
N LEU A 40 17.89 -11.92 -19.57
CA LEU A 40 17.56 -12.38 -18.22
C LEU A 40 17.05 -11.21 -17.38
N ILE A 41 15.85 -11.39 -16.78
CA ILE A 41 15.29 -10.44 -15.83
C ILE A 41 15.06 -11.16 -14.50
N VAL A 42 15.65 -10.64 -13.43
CA VAL A 42 15.44 -11.14 -12.06
C VAL A 42 14.80 -10.01 -11.25
N ASN A 43 13.59 -10.26 -10.76
CA ASN A 43 12.84 -9.30 -9.96
C ASN A 43 11.89 -10.02 -8.98
N THR A 44 11.20 -9.23 -8.16
CA THR A 44 10.07 -9.69 -7.33
C THR A 44 8.87 -8.77 -7.51
N ASP A 45 7.67 -9.25 -7.21
CA ASP A 45 6.41 -8.51 -7.30
C ASP A 45 6.29 -7.41 -6.23
N HIS A 46 6.70 -7.69 -5.00
CA HIS A 46 6.73 -6.78 -3.86
C HIS A 46 7.72 -7.28 -2.81
N GLY A 47 8.04 -6.43 -1.86
CA GLY A 47 8.84 -6.80 -0.71
C GLY A 47 8.05 -7.44 0.43
N PHE A 48 8.70 -7.54 1.59
CA PHE A 48 8.13 -8.17 2.78
C PHE A 48 8.75 -7.58 4.04
N MET A 49 7.92 -7.13 4.98
CA MET A 49 8.37 -6.58 6.27
C MET A 49 8.79 -7.71 7.22
N LEU A 50 9.95 -7.57 7.83
CA LEU A 50 10.52 -8.52 8.78
C LEU A 50 10.76 -7.91 10.17
N GLY A 51 9.95 -6.90 10.51
CA GLY A 51 10.01 -6.15 11.76
C GLY A 51 10.48 -4.71 11.59
N GLU A 52 10.81 -4.27 10.37
CA GLU A 52 11.06 -2.87 10.05
C GLU A 52 9.78 -2.08 10.34
N HIS A 53 9.92 -0.86 10.86
CA HIS A 53 8.79 -0.04 11.32
C HIS A 53 7.81 -0.78 12.24
N LEU A 54 8.28 -1.85 12.92
CA LEU A 54 7.48 -2.77 13.73
C LEU A 54 6.43 -3.57 12.95
N TRP A 55 6.47 -3.55 11.61
CA TRP A 55 5.57 -4.30 10.75
C TRP A 55 6.09 -5.69 10.36
N TRP A 56 5.14 -6.58 10.07
CA TRP A 56 5.39 -7.94 9.59
C TRP A 56 4.49 -8.26 8.41
N ALA A 57 4.99 -9.07 7.49
CA ALA A 57 4.27 -9.49 6.29
C ALA A 57 4.04 -8.35 5.28
N LYS A 58 2.84 -8.25 4.70
CA LYS A 58 2.49 -7.33 3.62
C LYS A 58 1.01 -6.94 3.68
N GLY A 59 0.66 -5.84 3.02
CA GLY A 59 -0.72 -5.52 2.64
C GLY A 59 -1.47 -4.55 3.55
N VAL A 60 -1.00 -4.25 4.76
CA VAL A 60 -1.73 -3.42 5.74
C VAL A 60 -1.00 -2.15 6.17
N MET A 61 0.31 -2.09 5.96
CA MET A 61 1.17 -0.99 6.36
C MET A 61 1.29 0.06 5.25
N PRO A 62 1.80 1.27 5.55
CA PRO A 62 2.33 2.17 4.53
C PRO A 62 3.37 1.44 3.67
N LEU A 63 3.42 1.75 2.38
CA LEU A 63 4.31 1.05 1.46
C LEU A 63 5.74 1.63 1.52
N TYR A 64 6.41 1.35 2.63
CA TYR A 64 7.83 1.68 2.81
C TYR A 64 8.72 1.01 1.75
N ASN A 65 9.97 1.43 1.66
CA ASN A 65 10.92 0.89 0.68
C ASN A 65 11.06 -0.62 0.73
N GLU A 66 10.99 -1.23 1.92
CA GLU A 66 11.02 -2.68 2.09
C GLU A 66 9.89 -3.40 1.35
N MET A 67 8.79 -2.68 1.07
CA MET A 67 7.65 -3.20 0.31
C MET A 67 7.69 -2.78 -1.15
N ALA A 68 8.03 -1.51 -1.43
CA ALA A 68 7.84 -0.89 -2.74
C ALA A 68 9.10 -0.85 -3.60
N ARG A 69 10.30 -0.78 -3.00
CA ARG A 69 11.57 -0.74 -3.72
C ARG A 69 12.09 -2.16 -3.95
N THR A 70 11.52 -2.83 -4.94
CA THR A 70 11.88 -4.21 -5.28
C THR A 70 13.21 -4.28 -6.05
N PRO A 71 14.01 -5.35 -5.87
CA PRO A 71 15.19 -5.58 -6.67
C PRO A 71 14.80 -5.82 -8.13
N LEU A 72 15.61 -5.27 -9.05
CA LEU A 72 15.49 -5.49 -10.48
C LEU A 72 16.90 -5.62 -11.09
N PHE A 73 17.19 -6.77 -11.65
CA PHE A 73 18.42 -7.04 -12.39
C PHE A 73 18.05 -7.43 -13.82
N ILE A 74 18.69 -6.78 -14.79
CA ILE A 74 18.43 -7.06 -16.20
C ILE A 74 19.76 -7.29 -16.92
N TRP A 75 19.89 -8.43 -17.56
CA TRP A 75 20.86 -8.68 -18.61
C TRP A 75 20.17 -8.53 -19.96
N ASP A 76 20.62 -7.56 -20.75
CA ASP A 76 20.19 -7.38 -22.15
C ASP A 76 21.43 -7.46 -23.02
N PRO A 77 21.62 -8.54 -23.80
CA PRO A 77 22.81 -8.73 -24.65
C PRO A 77 23.01 -7.60 -25.65
N ARG A 78 21.96 -6.92 -26.06
CA ARG A 78 22.02 -5.80 -27.02
C ARG A 78 22.66 -4.55 -26.44
N SER A 79 22.74 -4.42 -25.10
CA SER A 79 23.25 -3.22 -24.43
C SER A 79 24.76 -3.13 -24.39
N GLY A 80 25.44 -4.27 -24.30
CA GLY A 80 26.87 -4.37 -24.05
C GLY A 80 27.32 -3.94 -22.65
N VAL A 81 26.37 -3.66 -21.74
CA VAL A 81 26.64 -3.17 -20.38
C VAL A 81 26.69 -4.34 -19.40
N LYS A 82 27.69 -4.34 -18.51
CA LYS A 82 27.90 -5.38 -17.49
C LYS A 82 28.23 -4.77 -16.13
N GLY A 83 27.57 -5.29 -15.07
CA GLY A 83 27.92 -4.98 -13.69
C GLY A 83 27.67 -3.52 -13.26
N GLU A 84 26.82 -2.79 -13.95
CA GLU A 84 26.52 -1.39 -13.65
C GLU A 84 25.19 -1.23 -12.92
N ARG A 85 25.10 -0.19 -12.08
CA ARG A 85 23.87 0.24 -11.44
C ARG A 85 23.27 1.44 -12.15
N ARG A 86 21.94 1.47 -12.26
CA ARG A 86 21.16 2.57 -12.82
C ARG A 86 20.39 3.28 -11.70
N GLN A 87 20.29 4.61 -11.82
CA GLN A 87 19.60 5.45 -10.83
C GLN A 87 18.23 5.93 -11.31
N SER A 88 17.97 5.81 -12.61
CA SER A 88 16.70 6.22 -13.21
C SER A 88 15.52 5.47 -12.59
N LEU A 89 14.44 6.22 -12.29
CA LEU A 89 13.21 5.66 -11.73
C LEU A 89 12.52 4.76 -12.76
N VAL A 90 12.31 3.51 -12.38
CA VAL A 90 11.60 2.49 -13.17
C VAL A 90 10.51 1.83 -12.34
N GLN A 91 9.54 1.20 -13.00
CA GLN A 91 8.42 0.51 -12.35
C GLN A 91 8.18 -0.85 -13.00
N ASN A 92 7.50 -1.77 -12.30
CA ASN A 92 7.16 -3.10 -12.83
C ASN A 92 6.36 -3.05 -14.14
N ILE A 93 5.58 -1.99 -14.38
CA ILE A 93 4.86 -1.78 -15.64
C ILE A 93 5.78 -1.63 -16.86
N ASP A 94 7.08 -1.37 -16.65
CA ASP A 94 8.07 -1.21 -17.72
C ASP A 94 8.60 -2.54 -18.25
N LEU A 95 8.36 -3.65 -17.53
CA LEU A 95 8.88 -4.95 -17.92
C LEU A 95 8.22 -5.45 -19.21
N ALA A 96 6.89 -5.33 -19.32
CA ALA A 96 6.17 -5.77 -20.52
C ALA A 96 6.60 -5.02 -21.79
N PRO A 97 6.65 -3.67 -21.85
CA PRO A 97 7.14 -2.96 -23.01
C PRO A 97 8.64 -3.21 -23.27
N THR A 98 9.45 -3.50 -22.24
CA THR A 98 10.85 -3.89 -22.41
C THR A 98 10.99 -5.22 -23.12
N LEU A 99 10.14 -6.20 -22.80
CA LEU A 99 10.10 -7.49 -23.49
C LEU A 99 9.62 -7.34 -24.95
N LEU A 100 8.58 -6.53 -25.19
CA LEU A 100 8.11 -6.26 -26.56
C LEU A 100 9.21 -5.59 -27.39
N ASP A 101 9.92 -4.60 -26.84
CA ASP A 101 11.06 -3.98 -27.50
C ASP A 101 12.20 -4.99 -27.76
N TYR A 102 12.43 -5.91 -26.81
CA TYR A 102 13.44 -6.96 -27.00
C TYR A 102 13.10 -7.85 -28.20
N PHE A 103 11.85 -8.27 -28.32
CA PHE A 103 11.37 -9.09 -29.43
C PHE A 103 10.99 -8.29 -30.69
N GLN A 104 11.33 -7.00 -30.73
CA GLN A 104 11.04 -6.10 -31.87
C GLN A 104 9.56 -6.09 -32.26
N THR A 105 8.68 -6.17 -31.24
CA THR A 105 7.23 -6.12 -31.39
C THR A 105 6.73 -4.73 -31.00
N ASP A 106 5.75 -4.23 -31.73
CA ASP A 106 5.14 -2.92 -31.44
C ASP A 106 4.54 -2.88 -30.04
N ILE A 107 4.84 -1.81 -29.31
CA ILE A 107 4.27 -1.55 -27.99
C ILE A 107 2.87 -0.97 -28.17
N PRO A 108 1.81 -1.64 -27.66
CA PRO A 108 0.44 -1.15 -27.75
C PRO A 108 0.29 0.25 -27.11
N LYS A 109 -0.56 1.09 -27.71
CA LYS A 109 -0.78 2.48 -27.24
C LYS A 109 -1.44 2.56 -25.86
N ASP A 110 -2.17 1.53 -25.46
CA ASP A 110 -2.79 1.38 -24.14
C ASP A 110 -1.84 0.83 -23.07
N MET A 111 -0.58 0.55 -23.42
CA MET A 111 0.46 0.17 -22.46
C MET A 111 1.18 1.42 -21.94
N GLN A 112 1.09 1.67 -20.64
CA GLN A 112 1.57 2.91 -20.01
C GLN A 112 3.01 2.83 -19.52
N GLY A 113 3.62 1.65 -19.47
CA GLY A 113 5.03 1.45 -19.17
C GLY A 113 5.93 1.88 -20.33
N SER A 114 7.22 2.03 -20.06
CA SER A 114 8.26 2.42 -21.02
C SER A 114 9.28 1.32 -21.19
N ALA A 115 9.75 1.08 -22.42
CA ALA A 115 10.84 0.15 -22.66
C ALA A 115 12.14 0.68 -22.01
N LEU A 116 12.86 -0.20 -21.31
CA LEU A 116 14.03 0.16 -20.50
C LEU A 116 15.37 0.11 -21.25
N ARG A 117 15.38 -0.10 -22.57
CA ARG A 117 16.61 -0.17 -23.38
C ARG A 117 17.57 0.99 -23.11
N ASP A 118 17.07 2.22 -23.14
CA ASP A 118 17.91 3.42 -22.94
C ASP A 118 18.35 3.57 -21.48
N VAL A 119 17.52 3.18 -20.51
CA VAL A 119 17.89 3.11 -19.08
C VAL A 119 19.03 2.11 -18.90
N ILE A 120 18.90 0.91 -19.45
CA ILE A 120 19.92 -0.14 -19.34
C ILE A 120 21.23 0.34 -19.96
N LYS A 121 21.18 0.95 -21.14
CA LYS A 121 22.39 1.34 -21.89
C LYS A 121 23.10 2.55 -21.32
N THR A 122 22.37 3.59 -20.92
CA THR A 122 22.95 4.93 -20.62
C THR A 122 22.38 5.61 -19.39
N ASP A 123 21.53 4.94 -18.61
CA ASP A 123 20.78 5.51 -17.50
C ASP A 123 19.88 6.71 -17.89
N LYS A 124 19.41 6.76 -19.14
CA LYS A 124 18.52 7.82 -19.59
C LYS A 124 17.13 7.67 -18.96
N PRO A 125 16.65 8.64 -18.17
CA PRO A 125 15.38 8.53 -17.46
C PRO A 125 14.18 8.37 -18.40
N VAL A 126 13.27 7.47 -18.06
CA VAL A 126 11.99 7.26 -18.76
C VAL A 126 10.82 8.01 -18.08
N ARG A 127 11.01 8.45 -16.83
CA ARG A 127 10.01 9.24 -16.07
C ARG A 127 10.67 10.08 -14.98
N LYS A 128 9.98 11.14 -14.58
CA LYS A 128 10.36 11.97 -13.42
C LYS A 128 9.70 11.48 -12.14
N TYR A 129 8.47 10.98 -12.22
CA TYR A 129 7.68 10.52 -11.06
C TYR A 129 7.08 9.14 -11.32
N GLY A 130 6.89 8.38 -10.26
CA GLY A 130 6.14 7.12 -10.27
C GLY A 130 5.11 7.09 -9.16
N ILE A 131 3.87 6.65 -9.47
CA ILE A 131 2.84 6.39 -8.47
C ILE A 131 2.74 4.89 -8.20
N PHE A 132 2.44 4.55 -6.95
CA PHE A 132 2.26 3.16 -6.53
C PHE A 132 1.30 3.10 -5.34
N GLY A 133 0.73 1.95 -5.09
CA GLY A 133 -0.25 1.81 -4.01
C GLY A 133 -0.91 0.44 -4.00
N LEU A 134 -1.84 0.28 -3.06
CA LEU A 134 -2.77 -0.84 -2.98
C LEU A 134 -4.19 -0.30 -3.13
N PHE A 135 -5.08 -1.12 -3.66
CA PHE A 135 -6.50 -0.77 -3.77
C PHE A 135 -7.05 -0.32 -2.42
N GLY A 136 -7.71 0.84 -2.42
CA GLY A 136 -8.34 1.44 -1.24
C GLY A 136 -7.38 1.92 -0.14
N SER A 137 -6.07 1.74 -0.28
CA SER A 137 -5.06 2.22 0.65
C SER A 137 -4.57 3.63 0.29
N MET A 138 -3.39 3.99 0.79
CA MET A 138 -2.69 5.22 0.43
C MET A 138 -2.33 5.23 -1.05
N ILE A 139 -2.31 6.41 -1.66
CA ILE A 139 -1.65 6.62 -2.96
C ILE A 139 -0.28 7.23 -2.67
N ASN A 140 0.75 6.64 -3.24
CA ASN A 140 2.12 7.04 -3.02
C ASN A 140 2.72 7.57 -4.32
N ILE A 141 3.63 8.54 -4.20
CA ILE A 141 4.41 9.09 -5.31
C ILE A 141 5.87 9.22 -4.92
N THR A 142 6.75 8.98 -5.87
CA THR A 142 8.19 9.22 -5.70
C THR A 142 8.79 9.87 -6.94
N ASP A 143 9.83 10.69 -6.74
CA ASP A 143 10.75 11.18 -7.79
C ASP A 143 12.11 10.44 -7.75
N GLY A 144 12.21 9.39 -6.94
CA GLY A 144 13.43 8.62 -6.70
C GLY A 144 14.21 9.09 -5.45
N ARG A 145 14.06 10.34 -5.01
CA ARG A 145 14.60 10.86 -3.76
C ARG A 145 13.53 11.03 -2.70
N TYR A 146 12.44 11.72 -3.03
CA TYR A 146 11.33 11.92 -2.11
C TYR A 146 10.24 10.88 -2.32
N ILE A 147 9.66 10.43 -1.22
CA ILE A 147 8.42 9.61 -1.24
C ILE A 147 7.36 10.37 -0.45
N TYR A 148 6.20 10.59 -1.06
CA TYR A 148 5.03 11.10 -0.41
C TYR A 148 3.91 10.05 -0.43
N MET A 149 3.37 9.75 0.72
CA MET A 149 2.31 8.77 0.94
C MET A 149 1.06 9.51 1.39
N ARG A 150 0.08 9.63 0.49
CA ARG A 150 -1.19 10.30 0.77
C ARG A 150 -2.22 9.32 1.28
N GLY A 151 -2.68 9.50 2.51
CA GLY A 151 -3.83 8.78 3.07
C GLY A 151 -5.16 9.37 2.59
N PRO A 152 -6.30 8.68 2.78
CA PRO A 152 -7.61 9.22 2.45
C PRO A 152 -7.92 10.48 3.25
N ALA A 153 -8.76 11.35 2.70
CA ALA A 153 -9.15 12.61 3.34
C ALA A 153 -10.02 12.41 4.58
N LYS A 154 -10.81 11.32 4.59
CA LYS A 154 -11.76 11.01 5.65
C LYS A 154 -11.56 9.62 6.20
N LYS A 155 -11.93 9.43 7.46
CA LYS A 155 -11.85 8.15 8.19
C LYS A 155 -12.59 7.01 7.45
N GLU A 156 -13.76 7.32 6.89
CA GLU A 156 -14.59 6.36 6.17
C GLU A 156 -13.96 5.84 4.88
N ASN A 157 -12.87 6.45 4.42
CA ASN A 157 -12.15 6.08 3.20
C ASN A 157 -13.05 6.00 1.95
N GLN A 158 -14.02 6.88 1.88
CA GLN A 158 -15.04 6.91 0.84
C GLN A 158 -14.95 8.21 0.00
N PRO A 159 -15.47 8.20 -1.23
CA PRO A 159 -16.05 7.08 -1.96
C PRO A 159 -14.99 6.12 -2.50
N LEU A 160 -15.29 4.82 -2.52
CA LEU A 160 -14.40 3.76 -3.03
C LEU A 160 -15.19 2.79 -3.90
N ALA A 161 -14.66 2.45 -5.06
CA ALA A 161 -15.25 1.46 -5.96
C ALA A 161 -14.17 0.58 -6.61
N GLU A 162 -14.51 -0.67 -6.85
CA GLU A 162 -13.74 -1.58 -7.68
C GLU A 162 -14.18 -1.47 -9.14
N TYR A 163 -13.23 -1.55 -10.07
CA TYR A 163 -13.50 -1.58 -11.51
C TYR A 163 -13.00 -2.88 -12.09
N THR A 164 -13.86 -3.62 -12.76
CA THR A 164 -13.51 -4.92 -13.34
C THR A 164 -14.24 -5.21 -14.64
N LEU A 165 -13.60 -5.99 -15.50
CA LEU A 165 -14.23 -6.59 -16.66
C LEU A 165 -14.93 -7.91 -16.31
N MET A 166 -14.53 -8.54 -15.19
CA MET A 166 -15.08 -9.80 -14.71
C MET A 166 -15.29 -9.75 -13.20
N PRO A 167 -16.51 -9.99 -12.68
CA PRO A 167 -16.79 -9.99 -11.25
C PRO A 167 -16.29 -11.28 -10.57
N THR A 168 -14.98 -11.47 -10.56
CA THR A 168 -14.31 -12.65 -9.98
C THR A 168 -13.28 -12.26 -8.94
N VAL A 169 -13.02 -13.16 -8.00
CA VAL A 169 -11.97 -13.06 -7.00
C VAL A 169 -11.11 -14.32 -7.08
N MET A 170 -9.87 -14.19 -7.55
CA MET A 170 -8.92 -15.29 -7.73
C MET A 170 -9.54 -16.57 -8.35
N ARG A 171 -10.11 -17.46 -7.54
CA ARG A 171 -10.66 -18.76 -7.96
C ARG A 171 -12.18 -18.85 -7.89
N SER A 172 -12.86 -17.77 -7.54
CA SER A 172 -14.31 -17.73 -7.35
C SER A 172 -14.94 -16.53 -8.03
N ARG A 173 -16.26 -16.54 -8.15
CA ARG A 173 -17.05 -15.37 -8.48
C ARG A 173 -17.20 -14.50 -7.24
N MET A 174 -17.37 -13.20 -7.44
CA MET A 174 -17.75 -12.30 -6.34
C MET A 174 -19.09 -12.73 -5.76
N ALA A 175 -19.23 -12.64 -4.44
CA ALA A 175 -20.49 -12.92 -3.78
C ALA A 175 -21.56 -11.92 -4.23
N PRO A 176 -22.85 -12.33 -4.36
CA PRO A 176 -23.93 -11.46 -4.81
C PRO A 176 -24.07 -10.17 -3.98
N GLU A 177 -23.81 -10.25 -2.68
CA GLU A 177 -23.87 -9.13 -1.74
C GLU A 177 -22.86 -8.03 -2.10
N LYS A 178 -21.70 -8.42 -2.62
CA LYS A 178 -20.66 -7.49 -3.08
C LYS A 178 -21.00 -6.80 -4.40
N LEU A 179 -21.88 -7.39 -5.19
CA LEU A 179 -22.32 -6.83 -6.46
C LEU A 179 -23.53 -5.89 -6.33
N GLN A 180 -24.04 -5.69 -5.11
CA GLN A 180 -25.13 -4.75 -4.88
C GLN A 180 -24.72 -3.33 -5.25
N GLY A 181 -25.59 -2.65 -6.04
CA GLY A 181 -25.31 -1.30 -6.51
C GLY A 181 -24.28 -1.19 -7.63
N MET A 182 -23.81 -2.31 -8.20
CA MET A 182 -22.93 -2.28 -9.37
C MET A 182 -23.56 -1.55 -10.53
N LYS A 183 -22.70 -0.85 -11.30
CA LYS A 183 -23.09 -0.08 -12.48
C LYS A 183 -22.17 -0.41 -13.65
N LEU A 184 -22.71 -0.33 -14.87
CA LEU A 184 -21.88 -0.35 -16.05
C LEU A 184 -21.36 1.06 -16.32
N ARG A 185 -20.05 1.21 -16.43
CA ARG A 185 -19.35 2.47 -16.72
C ARG A 185 -18.78 2.46 -18.12
N GLN A 186 -18.56 3.67 -18.66
CA GLN A 186 -17.81 3.85 -19.89
C GLN A 186 -16.41 3.26 -19.78
N PRO A 187 -15.84 2.80 -20.91
CA PRO A 187 -14.47 2.28 -20.94
C PRO A 187 -13.46 3.28 -20.41
N PHE A 188 -12.41 2.79 -19.76
CA PHE A 188 -11.15 3.53 -19.61
C PHE A 188 -10.34 3.46 -20.92
N SER A 189 -9.38 4.37 -21.09
CA SER A 189 -8.52 4.40 -22.29
C SER A 189 -7.80 3.07 -22.55
N PHE A 190 -7.46 2.36 -21.48
CA PHE A 190 -6.74 1.07 -21.54
C PHE A 190 -7.65 -0.17 -21.60
N THR A 191 -8.97 -0.01 -21.56
CA THR A 191 -9.89 -1.17 -21.64
C THR A 191 -10.36 -1.49 -23.08
N LYS A 192 -9.72 -0.89 -24.08
CA LYS A 192 -9.95 -1.18 -25.53
C LYS A 192 -11.42 -1.05 -25.97
N GLY A 193 -12.13 -0.07 -25.38
CA GLY A 193 -13.54 0.16 -25.66
C GLY A 193 -14.50 -0.76 -24.91
N CYS A 194 -14.00 -1.67 -24.07
CA CYS A 194 -14.87 -2.51 -23.22
C CYS A 194 -15.38 -1.73 -22.02
N PRO A 195 -16.71 -1.61 -21.83
CA PRO A 195 -17.28 -1.06 -20.61
C PRO A 195 -16.86 -1.88 -19.38
N VAL A 196 -16.73 -1.22 -18.24
CA VAL A 196 -16.32 -1.85 -16.98
C VAL A 196 -17.47 -1.86 -15.98
N LEU A 197 -17.50 -2.86 -15.11
CA LEU A 197 -18.36 -2.85 -13.93
C LEU A 197 -17.70 -1.98 -12.87
N GLU A 198 -18.43 -0.97 -12.38
CA GLU A 198 -18.14 -0.24 -11.15
C GLU A 198 -18.89 -0.90 -10.03
N ILE A 199 -18.19 -1.38 -9.03
CA ILE A 199 -18.75 -2.08 -7.86
C ILE A 199 -18.42 -1.23 -6.63
N PRO A 200 -19.43 -0.65 -5.94
CA PRO A 200 -19.18 0.07 -4.69
C PRO A 200 -18.45 -0.84 -3.71
N SER A 201 -17.37 -0.32 -3.12
CA SER A 201 -16.61 -1.04 -2.11
C SER A 201 -16.82 -0.40 -0.74
N SER A 202 -16.90 -1.22 0.29
CA SER A 202 -17.02 -0.78 1.68
C SER A 202 -15.79 -1.18 2.49
N GLU A 203 -15.67 -0.59 3.67
CA GLU A 203 -14.59 -0.86 4.62
C GLU A 203 -14.50 -2.32 5.09
N GLU A 204 -15.53 -3.13 4.85
CA GLU A 204 -15.59 -4.56 5.20
C GLU A 204 -14.50 -5.42 4.52
N TRP A 205 -13.68 -4.81 3.66
CA TRP A 205 -12.56 -5.45 2.95
C TRP A 205 -11.25 -5.47 3.77
N GLY A 206 -11.33 -5.42 5.07
CA GLY A 206 -10.20 -5.70 5.94
C GLY A 206 -9.20 -4.55 6.06
N ALA A 207 -7.93 -4.84 5.92
CA ALA A 207 -6.78 -3.96 6.19
C ALA A 207 -6.81 -2.57 5.53
N VAL A 208 -7.63 -2.37 4.52
CA VAL A 208 -7.73 -1.13 3.73
C VAL A 208 -8.33 0.02 4.53
N ALA A 209 -9.30 -0.25 5.40
CA ALA A 209 -10.02 0.76 6.19
C ALA A 209 -9.12 1.56 7.16
N SER A 210 -7.98 1.02 7.53
CA SER A 210 -7.15 1.59 8.59
C SER A 210 -6.11 2.63 8.12
N CYS A 211 -5.95 2.86 6.81
CA CYS A 211 -4.85 3.71 6.32
C CYS A 211 -5.00 5.20 6.67
N PHE A 212 -6.21 5.69 6.97
CA PHE A 212 -6.44 7.07 7.44
C PHE A 212 -5.61 7.41 8.69
N ARG A 213 -5.45 6.48 9.60
CA ARG A 213 -4.72 6.66 10.87
C ARG A 213 -3.23 6.97 10.70
N TYR A 214 -2.65 6.62 9.56
CA TYR A 214 -1.24 6.90 9.30
C TYR A 214 -1.00 8.34 8.83
N GLY A 215 -2.07 9.08 8.55
CA GLY A 215 -1.95 10.43 8.03
C GLY A 215 -1.32 10.47 6.65
N ASP A 216 -0.59 11.55 6.40
CA ASP A 216 0.24 11.72 5.22
C ASP A 216 1.71 11.65 5.66
N LEU A 217 2.56 11.01 4.88
CA LEU A 217 3.96 10.79 5.22
C LEU A 217 4.85 11.25 4.07
N LEU A 218 5.81 12.13 4.36
CA LEU A 218 6.83 12.58 3.41
C LEU A 218 8.20 12.16 3.92
N PHE A 219 9.03 11.56 3.05
CA PHE A 219 10.39 11.14 3.39
C PHE A 219 11.40 11.61 2.33
N ASP A 220 12.60 11.98 2.77
CA ASP A 220 13.78 12.21 1.92
C ASP A 220 14.71 10.99 2.01
N LEU A 221 14.69 10.14 1.02
CA LEU A 221 15.46 8.88 0.99
C LEU A 221 16.98 9.08 0.95
N GLU A 222 17.45 10.27 0.59
CA GLU A 222 18.89 10.59 0.63
C GLU A 222 19.36 10.78 2.07
N ASN A 223 18.55 11.44 2.91
CA ASN A 223 18.89 11.74 4.31
C ASN A 223 18.28 10.74 5.31
N ASP A 224 17.18 10.08 4.93
CA ASP A 224 16.47 9.07 5.74
C ASP A 224 16.09 7.85 4.89
N PRO A 225 17.07 7.05 4.45
CA PRO A 225 16.82 5.87 3.62
C PRO A 225 15.96 4.80 4.29
N GLU A 226 15.90 4.80 5.62
CA GLU A 226 15.10 3.88 6.43
C GLU A 226 13.69 4.42 6.73
N GLN A 227 13.35 5.62 6.24
CA GLN A 227 12.01 6.25 6.39
C GLN A 227 11.50 6.28 7.83
N LYS A 228 12.37 6.66 8.78
CA LYS A 228 12.05 6.71 10.21
C LYS A 228 11.57 8.09 10.66
N HIS A 229 11.89 9.13 9.90
CA HIS A 229 11.69 10.53 10.27
C HIS A 229 10.92 11.27 9.17
N PRO A 230 9.57 11.23 9.20
CA PRO A 230 8.77 11.98 8.25
C PRO A 230 9.13 13.48 8.28
N LEU A 231 9.20 14.08 7.10
CA LEU A 231 9.47 15.52 6.95
C LEU A 231 8.18 16.33 7.12
N ASP A 232 8.33 17.52 7.64
CA ASP A 232 7.33 18.57 7.61
C ASP A 232 7.75 19.64 6.59
N ASP A 233 7.33 19.46 5.34
CA ASP A 233 7.63 20.35 4.21
C ASP A 233 6.39 20.50 3.31
N PRO A 234 5.48 21.44 3.63
CA PRO A 234 4.24 21.65 2.87
C PRO A 234 4.47 22.05 1.40
N ASP A 235 5.58 22.73 1.08
CA ASP A 235 5.92 23.09 -0.31
C ASP A 235 6.27 21.85 -1.12
N LYS A 236 7.10 20.95 -0.56
CA LYS A 236 7.45 19.68 -1.21
C LYS A 236 6.23 18.76 -1.32
N GLU A 237 5.37 18.71 -0.32
CA GLU A 237 4.12 17.96 -0.42
C GLU A 237 3.22 18.50 -1.53
N ALA A 238 3.06 19.82 -1.63
CA ALA A 238 2.27 20.45 -2.69
C ALA A 238 2.81 20.10 -4.08
N GLU A 239 4.15 20.16 -4.28
CA GLU A 239 4.80 19.70 -5.53
C GLU A 239 4.41 18.26 -5.87
N LEU A 240 4.55 17.35 -4.90
CA LEU A 240 4.31 15.92 -5.11
C LEU A 240 2.82 15.61 -5.29
N ILE A 241 1.92 16.29 -4.57
CA ILE A 241 0.46 16.19 -4.77
C ILE A 241 0.07 16.63 -6.19
N ASN A 242 0.60 17.75 -6.67
CA ASN A 242 0.32 18.22 -8.02
C ASN A 242 0.82 17.23 -9.09
N ALA A 243 1.99 16.63 -8.87
CA ALA A 243 2.50 15.58 -9.75
C ALA A 243 1.62 14.32 -9.68
N MET A 244 1.15 13.94 -8.50
CA MET A 244 0.23 12.79 -8.29
C MET A 244 -1.10 13.02 -9.00
N ILE A 245 -1.73 14.18 -8.82
CA ILE A 245 -2.99 14.57 -9.50
C ILE A 245 -2.82 14.48 -11.02
N ARG A 246 -1.71 14.98 -11.56
CA ARG A 246 -1.42 14.90 -13.00
C ARG A 246 -1.32 13.44 -13.46
N LEU A 247 -0.53 12.61 -12.80
CA LEU A 247 -0.39 11.19 -13.15
C LEU A 247 -1.71 10.43 -13.02
N MET A 248 -2.51 10.72 -12.00
CA MET A 248 -3.85 10.15 -11.85
C MET A 248 -4.76 10.51 -13.03
N LYS A 249 -4.75 11.77 -13.48
CA LYS A 249 -5.51 12.21 -14.67
C LYS A 249 -5.03 11.53 -15.95
N GLU A 250 -3.72 11.46 -16.15
CA GLU A 250 -3.09 10.81 -17.31
C GLU A 250 -3.41 9.30 -17.39
N ASN A 251 -3.74 8.68 -16.26
CA ASN A 251 -4.06 7.26 -16.13
C ASN A 251 -5.56 6.99 -15.91
N ASP A 252 -6.44 7.92 -16.30
CA ASP A 252 -7.91 7.79 -16.20
C ASP A 252 -8.41 7.46 -14.79
N ALA A 253 -7.73 7.92 -13.73
CA ALA A 253 -8.20 7.69 -12.38
C ALA A 253 -9.63 8.20 -12.21
N PRO A 254 -10.55 7.38 -11.67
CA PRO A 254 -11.95 7.78 -11.50
C PRO A 254 -12.09 8.98 -10.57
N LYS A 255 -13.09 9.82 -10.79
CA LYS A 255 -13.31 11.06 -10.02
C LYS A 255 -13.42 10.83 -8.52
N GLU A 256 -14.00 9.73 -8.11
CA GLU A 256 -14.11 9.37 -6.71
C GLU A 256 -12.75 9.17 -6.03
N GLN A 257 -11.69 8.81 -6.75
CA GLN A 257 -10.35 8.71 -6.17
C GLN A 257 -9.79 10.08 -5.77
N PHE A 258 -10.06 11.12 -6.56
CA PHE A 258 -9.69 12.49 -6.19
C PHE A 258 -10.48 12.97 -4.97
N CYS A 259 -11.78 12.67 -4.92
CA CYS A 259 -12.64 12.98 -3.79
C CYS A 259 -12.16 12.23 -2.52
N ARG A 260 -11.88 10.94 -2.63
CA ARG A 260 -11.37 10.11 -1.54
C ARG A 260 -10.07 10.64 -0.95
N MET A 261 -9.17 11.16 -1.79
CA MET A 261 -7.90 11.76 -1.38
C MET A 261 -8.03 13.23 -0.94
N GLY A 262 -9.19 13.84 -1.11
CA GLY A 262 -9.39 15.28 -0.83
C GLY A 262 -8.61 16.18 -1.79
N PHE A 263 -8.43 15.74 -3.03
CA PHE A 263 -7.69 16.53 -4.02
C PHE A 263 -8.61 17.49 -4.77
N PRO A 264 -8.24 18.78 -4.91
CA PRO A 264 -8.88 19.68 -5.83
C PRO A 264 -8.54 19.27 -7.27
N VAL A 265 -9.56 19.03 -8.09
CA VAL A 265 -9.34 18.57 -9.48
C VAL A 265 -8.97 19.72 -10.41
N GLU A 266 -9.48 20.91 -10.15
CA GLU A 266 -9.40 22.07 -11.05
C GLU A 266 -8.31 23.08 -10.65
N GLU A 267 -7.79 22.99 -9.43
CA GLU A 267 -6.84 23.94 -8.87
C GLU A 267 -5.48 23.29 -8.61
N CYS A 268 -4.43 24.11 -8.65
CA CYS A 268 -3.10 23.72 -8.24
C CYS A 268 -3.02 23.78 -6.71
N VAL A 269 -2.56 22.71 -6.09
CA VAL A 269 -2.39 22.62 -4.64
C VAL A 269 -1.21 23.49 -4.20
N THR A 270 -1.42 24.34 -3.20
CA THR A 270 -0.41 25.18 -2.56
C THR A 270 -0.03 24.64 -1.18
N ALA A 271 1.06 25.15 -0.59
CA ALA A 271 1.46 24.81 0.77
C ALA A 271 0.37 25.12 1.82
N GLU A 272 -0.35 26.24 1.64
CA GLU A 272 -1.45 26.61 2.54
C GLU A 272 -2.60 25.60 2.46
N MET A 273 -2.94 25.12 1.26
CA MET A 273 -3.94 24.06 1.07
C MET A 273 -3.51 22.75 1.72
N VAL A 274 -2.22 22.39 1.66
CA VAL A 274 -1.70 21.22 2.37
C VAL A 274 -1.92 21.35 3.88
N LEU A 275 -1.62 22.51 4.45
CA LEU A 275 -1.84 22.75 5.89
C LEU A 275 -3.33 22.66 6.27
N GLU A 276 -4.25 23.16 5.43
CA GLU A 276 -5.69 23.00 5.68
C GLU A 276 -6.13 21.52 5.60
N MET A 277 -5.67 20.79 4.59
CA MET A 277 -5.96 19.34 4.46
C MET A 277 -5.46 18.53 5.69
N ARG A 278 -4.34 18.93 6.29
CA ARG A 278 -3.83 18.29 7.51
C ARG A 278 -4.71 18.56 8.72
N LYS A 279 -5.22 19.79 8.88
CA LYS A 279 -6.10 20.14 10.01
C LYS A 279 -7.35 19.26 10.09
N GLU A 280 -7.94 18.90 8.95
CA GLU A 280 -9.09 17.99 8.92
C GLU A 280 -8.73 16.58 9.47
N LYS A 281 -7.48 16.14 9.28
CA LYS A 281 -6.98 14.86 9.78
C LYS A 281 -6.56 14.91 11.26
N GLU A 282 -6.07 16.04 11.74
CA GLU A 282 -5.67 16.25 13.15
C GLU A 282 -6.85 16.19 14.14
N THR A 283 -8.08 16.29 13.64
CA THR A 283 -9.28 16.14 14.47
C THR A 283 -9.67 14.67 14.75
N TYR A 284 -8.92 13.70 14.19
CA TYR A 284 -9.20 12.29 14.46
C TYR A 284 -8.79 11.91 15.89
N ASP A 285 -9.78 11.68 16.74
CA ASP A 285 -9.59 11.11 18.08
C ASP A 285 -9.92 9.60 18.02
N PRO A 286 -8.96 8.70 18.29
CA PRO A 286 -9.18 7.26 18.28
C PRO A 286 -10.26 6.80 19.28
N VAL A 287 -10.57 7.60 20.28
CA VAL A 287 -11.56 7.30 21.32
C VAL A 287 -12.74 8.27 21.31
N SER A 288 -13.00 8.93 20.18
CA SER A 288 -14.18 9.78 20.01
C SER A 288 -15.47 9.07 20.45
N GLY A 289 -16.32 9.78 21.19
CA GLY A 289 -17.52 9.24 21.83
C GLY A 289 -17.27 8.50 23.14
N LEU A 290 -16.04 8.50 23.66
CA LEU A 290 -15.63 7.86 24.92
C LEU A 290 -14.82 8.83 25.81
N GLU A 291 -15.08 10.14 25.69
CA GLU A 291 -14.37 11.22 26.37
C GLU A 291 -14.61 11.21 27.89
N GLU A 292 -15.63 10.51 28.34
CA GLU A 292 -15.94 10.35 29.76
C GLU A 292 -14.97 9.45 30.52
N TYR A 293 -14.10 8.71 29.82
CA TYR A 293 -13.10 7.83 30.41
C TYR A 293 -11.70 8.46 30.43
N GLN A 294 -10.92 8.10 31.43
CA GLN A 294 -9.48 8.44 31.48
C GLN A 294 -8.69 7.37 30.74
N TRP A 295 -8.03 7.74 29.66
CA TRP A 295 -7.29 6.82 28.80
C TRP A 295 -5.79 6.93 29.02
N GLU A 296 -5.12 5.79 29.18
CA GLU A 296 -3.68 5.70 28.94
C GLU A 296 -3.41 5.73 27.44
N GLU A 297 -2.35 6.44 27.01
CA GLU A 297 -2.02 6.55 25.57
C GLU A 297 -1.92 5.19 24.85
N PRO A 298 -1.25 4.17 25.42
CA PRO A 298 -1.24 2.84 24.83
C PRO A 298 -2.63 2.25 24.60
N ALA A 299 -3.55 2.44 25.53
CA ALA A 299 -4.90 1.88 25.45
C ALA A 299 -5.77 2.56 24.39
N LYS A 300 -5.60 3.86 24.15
CA LYS A 300 -6.29 4.57 23.05
C LYS A 300 -6.02 3.91 21.70
N TRP A 301 -4.75 3.68 21.42
CA TRP A 301 -4.34 3.08 20.15
C TRP A 301 -4.73 1.60 20.05
N GLN A 302 -4.70 0.88 21.16
CA GLN A 302 -5.21 -0.49 21.20
C GLN A 302 -6.71 -0.55 20.90
N PHE A 303 -7.49 0.37 21.46
CA PHE A 303 -8.91 0.44 21.16
C PHE A 303 -9.19 0.83 19.71
N SER A 304 -8.40 1.77 19.15
CA SER A 304 -8.45 2.09 17.72
C SER A 304 -8.14 0.87 16.85
N ALA A 305 -7.12 0.10 17.22
CA ALA A 305 -6.81 -1.14 16.52
C ALA A 305 -7.93 -2.18 16.65
N LEU A 306 -8.56 -2.30 17.84
CA LEU A 306 -9.70 -3.19 18.06
C LEU A 306 -10.89 -2.82 17.17
N LYS A 307 -11.21 -1.54 17.02
CA LYS A 307 -12.28 -1.08 16.10
C LYS A 307 -12.10 -1.66 14.69
N ASN A 308 -10.87 -1.66 14.19
CA ASN A 308 -10.55 -2.18 12.85
C ASN A 308 -10.63 -3.71 12.79
N VAL A 309 -10.05 -4.39 13.78
CA VAL A 309 -9.98 -5.86 13.80
C VAL A 309 -11.33 -6.50 14.13
N ALA A 310 -12.18 -5.80 14.86
CA ALA A 310 -13.53 -6.25 15.20
C ALA A 310 -14.56 -6.05 14.06
N SER A 311 -14.21 -5.34 13.00
CA SER A 311 -15.13 -5.03 11.89
C SER A 311 -15.81 -6.26 11.25
N PRO A 312 -15.19 -7.45 11.15
CA PRO A 312 -15.87 -8.65 10.66
C PRO A 312 -16.96 -9.17 11.59
N TYR A 313 -16.97 -8.79 12.87
CA TYR A 313 -17.88 -9.29 13.89
C TYR A 313 -18.99 -8.30 14.21
N MET A 314 -18.70 -7.00 14.18
CA MET A 314 -19.66 -5.95 14.50
C MET A 314 -19.26 -4.58 13.93
N LYS A 315 -20.24 -3.67 13.81
CA LYS A 315 -19.97 -2.28 13.42
C LYS A 315 -19.32 -1.49 14.56
N GLU A 316 -18.54 -0.44 14.22
CA GLU A 316 -17.85 0.40 15.20
C GLU A 316 -18.80 0.99 16.26
N GLU A 317 -19.97 1.45 15.83
CA GLU A 317 -21.00 2.01 16.74
C GLU A 317 -21.46 1.00 17.80
N GLU A 318 -21.65 -0.25 17.38
CA GLU A 318 -22.03 -1.33 18.29
C GLU A 318 -20.88 -1.70 19.23
N LEU A 319 -19.64 -1.72 18.73
CA LEU A 319 -18.45 -1.96 19.55
C LEU A 319 -18.29 -0.89 20.63
N VAL A 320 -18.44 0.40 20.26
CA VAL A 320 -18.37 1.53 21.20
C VAL A 320 -19.48 1.43 22.25
N LYS A 321 -20.69 1.08 21.85
CA LYS A 321 -21.82 0.87 22.76
C LYS A 321 -21.53 -0.26 23.77
N GLN A 322 -21.09 -1.42 23.28
CA GLN A 322 -20.75 -2.57 24.14
C GLN A 322 -19.58 -2.25 25.06
N PHE A 323 -18.61 -1.44 24.63
CA PHE A 323 -17.52 -0.99 25.48
C PHE A 323 -18.03 -0.11 26.64
N LYS A 324 -18.95 0.82 26.38
CA LYS A 324 -19.61 1.62 27.43
C LYS A 324 -20.36 0.76 28.43
N GLU A 325 -21.13 -0.22 27.94
CA GLU A 325 -21.86 -1.16 28.79
C GLU A 325 -20.90 -1.99 29.66
N PHE A 326 -19.81 -2.49 29.08
CA PHE A 326 -18.77 -3.23 29.80
C PHE A 326 -18.10 -2.37 30.87
N CYS A 327 -17.72 -1.15 30.57
CA CYS A 327 -17.11 -0.22 31.54
C CYS A 327 -18.10 0.13 32.66
N SER A 328 -19.37 0.39 32.32
CA SER A 328 -20.40 0.72 33.28
C SER A 328 -20.68 -0.44 34.25
N ALA A 329 -20.79 -1.66 33.73
CA ALA A 329 -20.99 -2.86 34.54
C ALA A 329 -19.82 -3.14 35.48
N GLY A 330 -18.61 -2.82 35.07
CA GLY A 330 -17.39 -2.99 35.86
C GLY A 330 -17.01 -1.79 36.74
N GLY A 331 -17.75 -0.69 36.72
CA GLY A 331 -17.40 0.55 37.40
C GLY A 331 -16.08 1.16 36.95
N ILE A 332 -15.68 0.90 35.69
CA ILE A 332 -14.38 1.27 35.12
C ILE A 332 -14.42 2.74 34.67
N ARG A 333 -13.44 3.52 35.09
CA ARG A 333 -13.29 4.94 34.71
C ARG A 333 -11.94 5.22 34.07
N SER A 334 -10.93 4.41 34.38
CA SER A 334 -9.59 4.51 33.79
C SER A 334 -9.35 3.30 32.89
N ILE A 335 -8.95 3.57 31.66
CA ILE A 335 -8.76 2.58 30.61
C ILE A 335 -7.26 2.39 30.38
N ASP A 336 -6.80 1.23 30.79
CA ASP A 336 -5.44 0.72 30.52
C ASP A 336 -5.51 -0.46 29.54
N ARG A 337 -4.35 -1.01 29.22
CA ARG A 337 -4.23 -2.19 28.36
C ARG A 337 -5.06 -3.38 28.87
N ASN A 338 -5.07 -3.61 30.19
CA ASN A 338 -5.77 -4.79 30.74
C ASN A 338 -7.29 -4.67 30.59
N VAL A 339 -7.83 -3.44 30.61
CA VAL A 339 -9.25 -3.18 30.33
C VAL A 339 -9.60 -3.60 28.91
N ILE A 340 -8.76 -3.22 27.93
CA ILE A 340 -8.97 -3.59 26.53
C ILE A 340 -8.88 -5.11 26.35
N GLU A 341 -7.88 -5.76 26.95
CA GLU A 341 -7.72 -7.22 26.87
C GLU A 341 -8.94 -7.96 27.42
N ARG A 342 -9.49 -7.52 28.56
CA ARG A 342 -10.72 -8.11 29.13
C ARG A 342 -11.94 -7.85 28.24
N PHE A 343 -12.02 -6.67 27.62
CA PHE A 343 -13.11 -6.35 26.72
C PHE A 343 -13.11 -7.23 25.46
N ILE A 344 -11.93 -7.54 24.90
CA ILE A 344 -11.79 -8.47 23.78
C ILE A 344 -12.46 -9.82 24.09
N ASP A 345 -12.29 -10.31 25.31
CA ASP A 345 -12.90 -11.59 25.75
C ASP A 345 -14.43 -11.56 25.78
N THR A 346 -15.03 -10.38 25.80
CA THR A 346 -16.49 -10.22 25.78
C THR A 346 -17.08 -10.11 24.38
N VAL A 347 -16.31 -9.55 23.43
CA VAL A 347 -16.83 -9.16 22.09
C VAL A 347 -16.32 -10.04 20.96
N ILE A 348 -15.18 -10.73 21.13
CA ILE A 348 -14.58 -11.57 20.11
C ILE A 348 -14.81 -13.05 20.41
N PRO A 349 -15.24 -13.86 19.41
CA PRO A 349 -15.37 -15.31 19.56
C PRO A 349 -14.09 -15.95 20.08
N GLU A 350 -14.20 -16.94 20.97
CA GLU A 350 -13.04 -17.57 21.62
C GLU A 350 -12.01 -18.10 20.62
N THR A 351 -12.48 -18.65 19.50
CA THR A 351 -11.62 -19.18 18.43
C THR A 351 -10.70 -18.14 17.78
N ASP A 352 -11.10 -16.87 17.82
CA ASP A 352 -10.45 -15.79 17.07
C ASP A 352 -9.67 -14.83 17.98
N ARG A 353 -9.83 -14.93 19.31
CA ARG A 353 -9.23 -14.02 20.30
C ARG A 353 -7.71 -13.93 20.19
N GLU A 354 -7.03 -15.07 19.99
CA GLU A 354 -5.58 -15.10 19.89
C GLU A 354 -5.11 -14.38 18.61
N SER A 355 -5.79 -14.60 17.48
CA SER A 355 -5.52 -13.92 16.22
C SER A 355 -5.79 -12.41 16.32
N VAL A 356 -6.89 -12.00 16.95
CA VAL A 356 -7.25 -10.60 17.19
C VAL A 356 -6.20 -9.92 18.07
N ARG A 357 -5.81 -10.54 19.20
CA ARG A 357 -4.76 -10.01 20.06
C ARG A 357 -3.42 -9.87 19.36
N PHE A 358 -3.05 -10.88 18.58
CA PHE A 358 -1.82 -10.81 17.78
C PHE A 358 -1.86 -9.63 16.80
N THR A 359 -2.96 -9.48 16.07
CA THR A 359 -3.12 -8.38 15.10
C THR A 359 -3.12 -7.01 15.80
N MET A 360 -3.77 -6.89 16.95
CA MET A 360 -3.77 -5.66 17.75
C MET A 360 -2.38 -5.34 18.32
N GLU A 361 -1.65 -6.34 18.84
CA GLU A 361 -0.29 -6.15 19.33
C GLU A 361 0.64 -5.67 18.21
N MET A 362 0.45 -6.21 17.01
CA MET A 362 1.17 -5.75 15.82
C MET A 362 0.81 -4.31 15.48
N ALA A 363 -0.48 -3.97 15.49
CA ALA A 363 -0.96 -2.62 15.21
C ALA A 363 -0.54 -1.61 16.30
N TYR A 364 -0.49 -2.02 17.58
CA TYR A 364 -0.11 -1.17 18.71
C TYR A 364 1.37 -0.81 18.72
N ARG A 365 2.24 -1.74 18.34
CA ARG A 365 3.69 -1.48 18.28
C ARG A 365 4.10 -0.48 17.21
N LEU A 366 3.13 0.09 16.48
CA LEU A 366 3.30 0.96 15.32
C LEU A 366 3.06 2.44 15.65
N ASN A 367 2.63 2.73 16.84
CA ASN A 367 2.45 4.06 17.38
C ASN A 367 3.44 4.21 18.56
#